data_6969ec8c65ddd61d5448e59b1227f729
#
_entry.id   6969ec8c65ddd61d5448e59b1227f729
#
_cell.length_a   1.000
_cell.length_b   1.000
_cell.length_c   1.000
_cell.angle_alpha   90.00
_cell.angle_beta   90.00
_cell.angle_gamma   90.00
#
_symmetry.space_group_name_H-M   'P 1'
#
loop_
_entity.id
_entity.type
_entity.pdbx_description
1 polymer ?
#
loop_
_entity_poly.entity_id
_entity_poly.type
_entity_poly.pdbx_seq_one_letter_code
_entity_poly.pdbx_strand_id
1 'polypeptide(L)' 'MVMMMVVIMIVMVMMVMVVVVVMMMMMVMLMMVMVVVVMLMMM' A
#
# COMPACT_ATOMS: atom_id res chain seq x y z
N MET A 1 -15.87 28.86 -2.98
CA MET A 1 -15.25 28.40 -1.72
C MET A 1 -15.65 26.99 -1.37
N VAL A 2 -16.89 26.59 -1.64
CA VAL A 2 -17.28 25.19 -1.46
C VAL A 2 -16.50 24.25 -2.39
N MET A 3 -16.14 24.72 -3.58
CA MET A 3 -15.34 23.93 -4.53
C MET A 3 -13.92 23.63 -4.03
N MET A 4 -13.31 24.55 -3.34
CA MET A 4 -11.98 24.33 -2.77
C MET A 4 -12.00 23.26 -1.68
N MET A 5 -13.01 23.24 -0.85
CA MET A 5 -13.18 22.22 0.20
C MET A 5 -13.36 20.84 -0.41
N VAL A 6 -14.14 20.73 -1.47
CA VAL A 6 -14.37 19.44 -2.15
C VAL A 6 -13.07 18.96 -2.80
N VAL A 7 -12.30 19.83 -3.43
CA VAL A 7 -11.01 19.46 -4.03
C VAL A 7 -10.03 18.97 -2.97
N ILE A 8 -9.96 19.64 -1.83
CA ILE A 8 -9.07 19.21 -0.74
C ILE A 8 -9.50 17.83 -0.21
N MET A 9 -10.80 17.60 -0.07
CA MET A 9 -11.31 16.29 0.35
C MET A 9 -10.94 15.19 -0.64
N ILE A 10 -11.10 15.44 -1.93
CA ILE A 10 -10.76 14.46 -2.97
C ILE A 10 -9.25 14.16 -2.95
N VAL A 11 -8.42 15.18 -2.83
CA VAL A 11 -6.95 15.00 -2.77
C VAL A 11 -6.56 14.20 -1.52
N MET A 12 -7.18 14.46 -0.37
CA MET A 12 -6.91 13.70 0.85
C MET A 12 -7.30 12.23 0.71
N VAL A 13 -8.46 11.95 0.14
CA VAL A 13 -8.92 10.57 -0.09
C VAL A 13 -8.00 9.86 -1.07
N MET A 14 -7.55 10.53 -2.12
CA MET A 14 -6.58 9.95 -3.07
C MET A 14 -5.25 9.62 -2.41
N MET A 15 -4.74 10.48 -1.56
CA MET A 15 -3.50 10.22 -0.83
C MET A 15 -3.61 9.02 0.10
N VAL A 16 -4.73 8.90 0.82
CA VAL A 16 -4.97 7.76 1.71
C VAL A 16 -5.06 6.47 0.91
N MET A 17 -5.71 6.48 -0.25
CA MET A 17 -5.80 5.30 -1.11
C MET A 17 -4.43 4.85 -1.63
N VAL A 18 -3.59 5.79 -2.05
CA VAL A 18 -2.24 5.47 -2.53
C VAL A 18 -1.40 4.87 -1.40
N VAL A 19 -1.50 5.40 -0.20
CA VAL A 19 -0.77 4.88 0.96
C VAL A 19 -1.23 3.46 1.30
N VAL A 20 -2.53 3.19 1.25
CA VAL A 20 -3.07 1.86 1.51
C VAL A 20 -2.60 0.86 0.45
N VAL A 21 -2.59 1.24 -0.83
CA VAL A 21 -2.11 0.38 -1.91
C VAL A 21 -0.61 0.08 -1.75
N VAL A 22 0.19 1.08 -1.42
CA VAL A 22 1.63 0.89 -1.17
C VAL A 22 1.87 -0.03 0.02
N MET A 23 1.10 0.10 1.08
CA MET A 23 1.19 -0.79 2.24
C MET A 23 0.83 -2.24 1.88
N MET A 24 -0.19 -2.44 1.07
CA MET A 24 -0.56 -3.77 0.59
C MET A 24 0.55 -4.39 -0.27
N MET A 25 1.16 -3.61 -1.16
CA MET A 25 2.28 -4.09 -1.97
C MET A 25 3.48 -4.48 -1.13
N MET A 26 3.79 -3.73 -0.09
CA MET A 26 4.88 -4.07 0.83
C MET A 26 4.62 -5.37 1.58
N MET A 27 3.39 -5.61 1.99
CA MET A 27 3.01 -6.86 2.67
C MET A 27 3.16 -8.08 1.75
N VAL A 28 2.76 -7.95 0.49
CA VAL A 28 2.91 -9.04 -0.48
C VAL A 28 4.38 -9.34 -0.76
N MET A 29 5.22 -8.32 -0.86
CA MET A 29 6.67 -8.50 -1.01
C MET A 29 7.30 -9.22 0.19
N LEU A 30 6.90 -8.86 1.40
CA LEU A 30 7.39 -9.52 2.61
C LEU A 30 6.97 -10.99 2.65
N MET A 31 5.76 -11.30 2.25
CA MET A 31 5.30 -12.69 2.16
C MET A 31 6.10 -13.51 1.15
N MET A 32 6.39 -12.92 -0.02
CA MET A 32 7.21 -13.60 -1.04
C MET A 32 8.62 -13.87 -0.53
N VAL A 33 9.24 -12.91 0.13
CA VAL A 33 10.58 -13.08 0.69
C VAL A 33 10.58 -14.17 1.78
N MET A 34 9.56 -14.21 2.62
CA MET A 34 9.43 -15.27 3.64
C MET A 34 9.29 -16.65 3.01
N VAL A 35 8.46 -16.79 1.98
CA VAL A 35 8.28 -18.07 1.29
C VAL A 35 9.58 -18.53 0.64
N VAL A 36 10.33 -17.62 0.01
CA VAL A 36 11.63 -17.94 -0.60
C VAL A 36 12.64 -18.36 0.46
N VAL A 37 12.68 -17.67 1.61
CA VAL A 37 13.59 -18.03 2.70
C VAL A 37 13.22 -19.41 3.29
N VAL A 38 11.95 -19.71 3.47
CA VAL A 38 11.51 -21.01 3.95
C VAL A 38 11.86 -22.12 2.94
N MET A 39 11.70 -21.85 1.64
CA MET A 39 12.10 -22.81 0.60
C MET A 39 13.60 -23.08 0.61
N LEU A 40 14.40 -22.04 0.78
CA LEU A 40 15.85 -22.18 0.87
C LEU A 40 16.29 -22.92 2.13
N MET A 41 15.57 -22.76 3.21
CA MET A 41 15.87 -23.51 4.46
C MET A 41 15.48 -24.98 4.39
N MET A 42 14.48 -25.31 3.59
CA MET A 42 14.03 -26.70 3.42
C MET A 42 14.89 -27.48 2.42
N MET A 43 15.63 -26.77 1.60
CA MET A 43 16.58 -27.40 0.67
C MET A 43 17.94 -27.58 1.30
#